data_d51f7788fab814c4fa0a73ffdaab3ead
#
_entry.id   d51f7788fab814c4fa0a73ffdaab3ead
#
_cell.length_a   1.000
_cell.length_b   1.000
_cell.length_c   1.000
_cell.angle_alpha   90.00
_cell.angle_beta   90.00
_cell.angle_gamma   90.00
#
_symmetry.space_group_name_H-M   'P 1'
#
loop_
_entity.id
_entity.type
_entity.pdbx_description
1 polymer ?
#
loop_
_entity_poly.entity_id
_entity_poly.type
_entity_poly.pdbx_seq_one_letter_code
_entity_poly.pdbx_strand_id
1 'polypeptide(L)'
;MLIREITDVIERFAPLAWQESYDNAGLIVGRPDDEVRKALLAVDVTDEVMAEAEREGCDLIITHHPIVFHALKRFNSADQVQRCVERAIRSGIALYACHTNLDSAPEGMSWRLAEMLGVADLRVLQPSVADAKVGFGVVGELPGAVATVEFMRHIQRTLGVRVVRHSDIASPEVRRVAVCTGAGASMIGEARRAGADIYITADMKYNDFMTPDKALTVADIGHFESEYCAIQILFDILSKNLITFAVRKSESSRNPVNYLV
;
A
#
# COMPACT_ATOMS: atom_id res chain seq x y z
N MET A 1 -2.76 23.60 -12.01
CA MET A 1 -2.66 22.34 -12.76
C MET A 1 -3.99 21.63 -12.67
N LEU A 2 -4.47 21.02 -13.74
CA LEU A 2 -5.73 20.29 -13.69
C LEU A 2 -5.56 18.93 -12.99
N ILE A 3 -6.60 18.45 -12.30
CA ILE A 3 -6.55 17.15 -11.62
C ILE A 3 -6.17 16.04 -12.61
N ARG A 4 -6.77 16.02 -13.82
CA ARG A 4 -6.43 15.01 -14.84
C ARG A 4 -4.95 15.00 -15.22
N GLU A 5 -4.28 16.14 -15.25
CA GLU A 5 -2.85 16.20 -15.59
C GLU A 5 -1.99 15.52 -14.51
N ILE A 6 -2.45 15.57 -13.26
CA ILE A 6 -1.79 14.91 -12.12
C ILE A 6 -2.10 13.42 -12.11
N THR A 7 -3.39 13.06 -12.27
CA THR A 7 -3.81 11.65 -12.26
C THR A 7 -3.25 10.89 -13.46
N ASP A 8 -3.16 11.52 -14.65
CA ASP A 8 -2.52 10.92 -15.83
C ASP A 8 -1.05 10.54 -15.58
N VAL A 9 -0.34 11.28 -14.73
CA VAL A 9 1.04 10.93 -14.33
C VAL A 9 1.07 9.67 -13.47
N ILE A 10 0.15 9.56 -12.52
CA ILE A 10 0.01 8.37 -11.66
C ILE A 10 -0.44 7.17 -12.50
N GLU A 11 -1.44 7.36 -13.36
CA GLU A 11 -2.04 6.31 -14.16
C GLU A 11 -1.13 5.82 -15.31
N ARG A 12 -0.12 6.58 -15.72
CA ARG A 12 0.96 6.06 -16.58
C ARG A 12 1.85 5.04 -15.86
N PHE A 13 2.04 5.17 -14.55
CA PHE A 13 2.79 4.22 -13.74
C PHE A 13 1.91 3.04 -13.30
N ALA A 14 0.70 3.32 -12.83
CA ALA A 14 -0.27 2.35 -12.31
C ALA A 14 -1.66 2.57 -12.95
N PRO A 15 -1.89 2.13 -14.19
CA PRO A 15 -3.15 2.28 -14.89
C PRO A 15 -4.35 1.76 -14.09
N LEU A 16 -5.46 2.49 -14.07
CA LEU A 16 -6.70 2.07 -13.39
C LEU A 16 -7.23 0.73 -13.91
N ALA A 17 -6.90 0.36 -15.15
CA ALA A 17 -7.27 -0.95 -15.71
C ALA A 17 -6.62 -2.14 -14.98
N TRP A 18 -5.61 -1.91 -14.14
CA TRP A 18 -4.97 -2.95 -13.33
C TRP A 18 -5.60 -3.13 -11.95
N GLN A 19 -6.60 -2.33 -11.60
CA GLN A 19 -7.31 -2.50 -10.34
C GLN A 19 -8.18 -3.77 -10.37
N GLU A 20 -8.40 -4.35 -9.19
CA GLU A 20 -9.30 -5.46 -9.01
C GLU A 20 -10.77 -5.05 -9.26
N SER A 21 -11.60 -5.98 -9.71
CA SER A 21 -12.98 -5.73 -10.09
C SER A 21 -13.88 -5.25 -8.94
N TYR A 22 -13.46 -5.48 -7.70
CA TYR A 22 -14.16 -5.03 -6.48
C TYR A 22 -13.65 -3.69 -5.96
N ASP A 23 -12.59 -3.15 -6.56
CA ASP A 23 -11.91 -1.93 -6.09
C ASP A 23 -12.61 -0.66 -6.58
N ASN A 24 -12.22 0.47 -5.98
CA ASN A 24 -12.71 1.80 -6.31
C ASN A 24 -11.56 2.82 -6.38
N ALA A 25 -10.47 2.47 -7.05
CA ALA A 25 -9.35 3.39 -7.30
C ALA A 25 -9.75 4.47 -8.33
N GLY A 26 -9.07 5.61 -8.27
CA GLY A 26 -9.29 6.75 -9.15
C GLY A 26 -9.80 8.00 -8.42
N LEU A 27 -10.39 8.93 -9.16
CA LEU A 27 -10.95 10.17 -8.62
C LEU A 27 -12.30 9.90 -7.93
N ILE A 28 -12.34 10.04 -6.61
CA ILE A 28 -13.51 9.76 -5.77
C ILE A 28 -14.35 11.02 -5.55
N VAL A 29 -13.70 12.17 -5.31
CA VAL A 29 -14.34 13.48 -5.12
C VAL A 29 -13.61 14.52 -5.95
N GLY A 30 -14.35 15.40 -6.64
CA GLY A 30 -13.81 16.44 -7.52
C GLY A 30 -14.12 16.19 -8.99
N ARG A 31 -13.65 17.06 -9.83
CA ARG A 31 -13.82 16.98 -11.29
C ARG A 31 -12.45 16.94 -11.97
N PRO A 32 -12.25 16.15 -13.02
CA PRO A 32 -10.94 16.06 -13.70
C PRO A 32 -10.39 17.41 -14.20
N ASP A 33 -11.29 18.37 -14.47
CA ASP A 33 -10.97 19.70 -14.98
C ASP A 33 -10.82 20.78 -13.90
N ASP A 34 -10.97 20.42 -12.61
CA ASP A 34 -10.73 21.35 -11.52
C ASP A 34 -9.23 21.68 -11.41
N GLU A 35 -8.93 22.95 -11.14
CA GLU A 35 -7.56 23.41 -10.93
C GLU A 35 -7.14 23.18 -9.47
N VAL A 36 -5.97 22.59 -9.29
CA VAL A 36 -5.35 22.36 -7.98
C VAL A 36 -3.89 22.84 -7.97
N ARG A 37 -3.42 23.29 -6.82
CA ARG A 37 -2.09 23.88 -6.62
C ARG A 37 -1.18 23.01 -5.79
N LYS A 38 -1.76 22.20 -4.90
CA LYS A 38 -1.00 21.45 -3.90
C LYS A 38 -1.71 20.16 -3.53
N ALA A 39 -0.97 19.06 -3.53
CA ALA A 39 -1.45 17.76 -3.07
C ALA A 39 -0.87 17.35 -1.73
N LEU A 40 -1.69 16.67 -0.91
CA LEU A 40 -1.29 15.96 0.29
C LEU A 40 -1.35 14.45 0.03
N LEU A 41 -0.27 13.74 0.37
CA LEU A 41 -0.19 12.28 0.23
C LEU A 41 -0.37 11.60 1.58
N ALA A 42 -1.23 10.59 1.65
CA ALA A 42 -1.49 9.81 2.85
C ALA A 42 -1.75 8.33 2.49
N VAL A 43 -1.79 7.44 3.47
CA VAL A 43 -2.29 6.06 3.27
C VAL A 43 -3.81 6.09 3.21
N ASP A 44 -4.44 6.76 4.16
CA ASP A 44 -5.89 6.86 4.32
C ASP A 44 -6.36 8.32 4.38
N VAL A 45 -7.62 8.56 4.01
CA VAL A 45 -8.32 9.83 4.34
C VAL A 45 -8.97 9.68 5.70
N THR A 46 -8.50 10.46 6.67
CA THR A 46 -9.06 10.54 8.03
C THR A 46 -9.50 11.96 8.37
N ASP A 47 -10.21 12.15 9.49
CA ASP A 47 -10.58 13.49 9.98
C ASP A 47 -9.31 14.37 10.22
N GLU A 48 -8.19 13.75 10.66
CA GLU A 48 -6.91 14.42 10.90
C GLU A 48 -6.19 14.79 9.59
N VAL A 49 -6.21 13.91 8.60
CA VAL A 49 -5.64 14.16 7.27
C VAL A 49 -6.42 15.26 6.55
N MET A 50 -7.76 15.26 6.67
CA MET A 50 -8.60 16.37 6.17
C MET A 50 -8.26 17.68 6.83
N ALA A 51 -8.09 17.71 8.17
CA ALA A 51 -7.72 18.91 8.91
C ALA A 51 -6.31 19.41 8.52
N GLU A 52 -5.38 18.49 8.27
CA GLU A 52 -4.06 18.86 7.77
C GLU A 52 -4.13 19.47 6.37
N ALA A 53 -4.89 18.87 5.45
CA ALA A 53 -5.05 19.38 4.10
C ALA A 53 -5.58 20.81 4.07
N GLU A 54 -6.62 21.10 4.88
CA GLU A 54 -7.17 22.45 5.00
C GLU A 54 -6.17 23.44 5.59
N ARG A 55 -5.49 23.08 6.69
CA ARG A 55 -4.48 23.93 7.33
C ARG A 55 -3.33 24.26 6.40
N GLU A 56 -2.89 23.28 5.62
CA GLU A 56 -1.77 23.39 4.69
C GLU A 56 -2.17 23.99 3.33
N GLY A 57 -3.47 24.23 3.09
CA GLY A 57 -3.99 24.74 1.83
C GLY A 57 -3.79 23.77 0.66
N CYS A 58 -4.00 22.49 0.90
CA CYS A 58 -3.99 21.48 -0.14
C CYS A 58 -5.38 21.37 -0.79
N ASP A 59 -5.41 21.34 -2.12
CA ASP A 59 -6.64 21.27 -2.93
C ASP A 59 -6.93 19.84 -3.38
N LEU A 60 -5.98 18.92 -3.17
CA LEU A 60 -6.06 17.50 -3.56
C LEU A 60 -5.46 16.64 -2.45
N ILE A 61 -6.13 15.55 -2.10
CA ILE A 61 -5.56 14.47 -1.29
C ILE A 61 -5.44 13.23 -2.18
N ILE A 62 -4.24 12.65 -2.20
CA ILE A 62 -3.96 11.40 -2.92
C ILE A 62 -3.63 10.35 -1.88
N THR A 63 -4.40 9.25 -1.86
CA THR A 63 -4.21 8.16 -0.91
C THR A 63 -3.95 6.83 -1.60
N HIS A 64 -3.47 5.86 -0.82
CA HIS A 64 -3.48 4.48 -1.23
C HIS A 64 -4.91 3.93 -1.17
N HIS A 65 -5.55 3.97 -0.02
CA HIS A 65 -6.90 3.45 0.14
C HIS A 65 -7.98 4.40 -0.37
N PRO A 66 -8.98 3.89 -1.12
CA PRO A 66 -10.17 4.66 -1.49
C PRO A 66 -11.05 4.87 -0.26
N ILE A 67 -11.31 6.12 0.11
CA ILE A 67 -12.18 6.41 1.26
C ILE A 67 -13.60 5.84 1.10
N VAL A 68 -14.10 5.79 -0.12
CA VAL A 68 -15.38 5.16 -0.46
C VAL A 68 -15.08 3.81 -1.11
N PHE A 69 -14.83 2.77 -0.31
CA PHE A 69 -14.62 1.43 -0.82
C PHE A 69 -15.93 0.73 -1.19
N HIS A 70 -16.97 0.90 -0.36
CA HIS A 70 -18.31 0.39 -0.61
C HIS A 70 -19.27 1.53 -0.96
N ALA A 71 -20.20 1.28 -1.88
CA ALA A 71 -21.18 2.28 -2.31
C ALA A 71 -21.97 2.87 -1.13
N LEU A 72 -21.97 4.18 -1.01
CA LEU A 72 -22.73 4.92 0.01
C LEU A 72 -24.11 5.28 -0.50
N LYS A 73 -25.12 5.05 0.33
CA LYS A 73 -26.52 5.42 0.02
C LYS A 73 -26.95 6.75 0.64
N ARG A 74 -26.18 7.28 1.60
CA ARG A 74 -26.50 8.49 2.34
C ARG A 74 -25.24 9.25 2.71
N PHE A 75 -25.36 10.58 2.81
CA PHE A 75 -24.34 11.48 3.30
C PHE A 75 -24.99 12.34 4.40
N ASN A 76 -24.84 11.94 5.63
CA ASN A 76 -25.44 12.58 6.81
C ASN A 76 -24.49 12.57 8.01
N SER A 77 -23.20 12.54 7.74
CA SER A 77 -22.10 12.55 8.75
C SER A 77 -22.17 11.42 9.78
N ALA A 78 -22.83 10.29 9.47
CA ALA A 78 -23.04 9.22 10.44
C ALA A 78 -21.75 8.49 10.84
N ASP A 79 -20.76 8.47 9.98
CA ASP A 79 -19.45 7.84 10.18
C ASP A 79 -18.31 8.71 9.63
N GLN A 80 -17.06 8.28 9.86
CA GLN A 80 -15.86 9.01 9.40
C GLN A 80 -15.85 9.16 7.87
N VAL A 81 -16.21 8.13 7.12
CA VAL A 81 -16.20 8.16 5.65
C VAL A 81 -17.11 9.28 5.14
N GLN A 82 -18.36 9.31 5.64
CA GLN A 82 -19.33 10.34 5.26
C GLN A 82 -18.87 11.74 5.68
N ARG A 83 -18.34 11.90 6.91
CA ARG A 83 -17.82 13.21 7.37
C ARG A 83 -16.68 13.71 6.48
N CYS A 84 -15.70 12.86 6.18
CA CYS A 84 -14.57 13.25 5.34
C CYS A 84 -15.01 13.61 3.91
N VAL A 85 -15.90 12.83 3.29
CA VAL A 85 -16.44 13.12 1.96
C VAL A 85 -17.24 14.43 1.95
N GLU A 86 -18.14 14.65 2.92
CA GLU A 86 -18.89 15.90 3.03
C GLU A 86 -17.94 17.11 3.22
N ARG A 87 -16.92 16.95 4.06
CA ARG A 87 -15.92 17.97 4.33
C ARG A 87 -15.09 18.28 3.08
N ALA A 88 -14.64 17.26 2.36
CA ALA A 88 -13.91 17.40 1.11
C ALA A 88 -14.71 18.21 0.07
N ILE A 89 -16.00 17.88 -0.12
CA ILE A 89 -16.89 18.59 -1.04
C ILE A 89 -17.07 20.05 -0.62
N ARG A 90 -17.30 20.32 0.68
CA ARG A 90 -17.51 21.68 1.20
C ARG A 90 -16.27 22.53 1.14
N SER A 91 -15.09 21.95 1.36
CA SER A 91 -13.80 22.65 1.35
C SER A 91 -13.19 22.74 -0.06
N GLY A 92 -13.82 22.14 -1.08
CA GLY A 92 -13.30 22.11 -2.43
C GLY A 92 -12.00 21.30 -2.56
N ILE A 93 -11.81 20.26 -1.72
CA ILE A 93 -10.66 19.38 -1.74
C ILE A 93 -11.03 18.13 -2.54
N ALA A 94 -10.28 17.83 -3.59
CA ALA A 94 -10.46 16.60 -4.35
C ALA A 94 -9.82 15.40 -3.65
N LEU A 95 -10.40 14.20 -3.82
CA LEU A 95 -9.90 12.93 -3.27
C LEU A 95 -9.64 11.95 -4.41
N TYR A 96 -8.41 11.45 -4.49
CA TYR A 96 -7.98 10.44 -5.45
C TYR A 96 -7.35 9.26 -4.71
N ALA A 97 -7.66 8.04 -5.15
CA ALA A 97 -7.07 6.82 -4.60
C ALA A 97 -6.27 6.05 -5.65
N CYS A 98 -5.10 5.52 -5.26
CA CYS A 98 -4.26 4.66 -6.06
C CYS A 98 -4.02 3.37 -5.24
N HIS A 99 -4.89 2.38 -5.42
CA HIS A 99 -5.03 1.22 -4.54
C HIS A 99 -4.52 -0.06 -5.22
N THR A 100 -5.38 -1.03 -5.53
CA THR A 100 -4.93 -2.30 -6.08
C THR A 100 -4.26 -2.17 -7.46
N ASN A 101 -4.49 -1.10 -8.19
CA ASN A 101 -3.72 -0.77 -9.38
C ASN A 101 -2.23 -0.47 -9.07
N LEU A 102 -1.94 0.17 -7.92
CA LEU A 102 -0.57 0.42 -7.45
C LEU A 102 0.08 -0.86 -6.90
N ASP A 103 -0.71 -1.71 -6.22
CA ASP A 103 -0.25 -3.02 -5.75
C ASP A 103 0.16 -3.92 -6.90
N SER A 104 -0.59 -3.87 -8.01
CA SER A 104 -0.36 -4.68 -9.21
C SER A 104 0.75 -4.15 -10.11
N ALA A 105 1.15 -2.89 -9.93
CA ALA A 105 2.12 -2.23 -10.80
C ALA A 105 3.54 -2.83 -10.67
N PRO A 106 4.28 -3.00 -11.77
CA PRO A 106 5.71 -3.21 -11.71
C PRO A 106 6.39 -2.08 -10.94
N GLU A 107 7.36 -2.41 -10.09
CA GLU A 107 8.03 -1.45 -9.20
C GLU A 107 7.07 -0.73 -8.21
N GLY A 108 5.86 -1.26 -8.02
CA GLY A 108 4.84 -0.78 -7.09
C GLY A 108 5.10 -1.20 -5.64
N MET A 109 4.01 -1.42 -4.90
CA MET A 109 4.02 -1.58 -3.45
C MET A 109 4.91 -2.71 -2.95
N SER A 110 4.64 -3.94 -3.36
CA SER A 110 5.37 -5.13 -2.90
C SER A 110 6.83 -5.14 -3.39
N TRP A 111 7.12 -4.56 -4.56
CA TRP A 111 8.48 -4.35 -5.06
C TRP A 111 9.25 -3.42 -4.12
N ARG A 112 8.70 -2.25 -3.83
CA ARG A 112 9.33 -1.26 -2.96
C ARG A 112 9.60 -1.83 -1.56
N LEU A 113 8.62 -2.56 -1.00
CA LEU A 113 8.79 -3.18 0.32
C LEU A 113 9.91 -4.22 0.30
N ALA A 114 9.96 -5.08 -0.73
CA ALA A 114 11.00 -6.09 -0.88
C ALA A 114 12.40 -5.46 -1.02
N GLU A 115 12.54 -4.42 -1.84
CA GLU A 115 13.79 -3.67 -2.00
C GLU A 115 14.26 -3.03 -0.68
N MET A 116 13.35 -2.45 0.09
CA MET A 116 13.65 -1.88 1.42
C MET A 116 14.21 -2.94 2.37
N LEU A 117 13.80 -4.20 2.20
CA LEU A 117 14.28 -5.33 3.00
C LEU A 117 15.56 -5.99 2.43
N GLY A 118 16.11 -5.45 1.34
CA GLY A 118 17.33 -5.95 0.71
C GLY A 118 17.13 -7.20 -0.16
N VAL A 119 15.88 -7.47 -0.59
CA VAL A 119 15.56 -8.55 -1.51
C VAL A 119 15.81 -8.10 -2.94
N ALA A 120 16.52 -8.89 -3.72
CA ALA A 120 16.86 -8.63 -5.12
C ALA A 120 16.25 -9.70 -6.04
N ASP A 121 16.53 -9.56 -7.35
CA ASP A 121 16.06 -10.50 -8.39
C ASP A 121 14.55 -10.75 -8.35
N LEU A 122 13.80 -9.67 -8.15
CA LEU A 122 12.36 -9.68 -7.93
C LEU A 122 11.59 -10.12 -9.18
N ARG A 123 10.58 -10.93 -8.96
CA ARG A 123 9.56 -11.29 -9.96
C ARG A 123 8.18 -11.32 -9.32
N VAL A 124 7.15 -11.08 -10.12
CA VAL A 124 5.75 -11.11 -9.64
C VAL A 124 5.44 -12.49 -9.07
N LEU A 125 4.80 -12.53 -7.92
CA LEU A 125 4.40 -13.74 -7.22
C LEU A 125 3.14 -14.35 -7.82
N GLN A 126 2.11 -13.55 -8.08
CA GLN A 126 0.88 -13.92 -8.77
C GLN A 126 0.67 -13.03 -10.00
N PRO A 127 1.18 -13.43 -11.18
CA PRO A 127 1.02 -12.65 -12.40
C PRO A 127 -0.44 -12.55 -12.84
N SER A 128 -0.81 -11.44 -13.45
CA SER A 128 -2.09 -11.31 -14.14
C SER A 128 -2.11 -12.17 -15.40
N VAL A 129 -3.32 -12.53 -15.83
CA VAL A 129 -3.48 -13.34 -17.06
C VAL A 129 -3.08 -12.54 -18.32
N ALA A 130 -3.25 -11.21 -18.27
CA ALA A 130 -3.02 -10.32 -19.41
C ALA A 130 -1.54 -9.95 -19.58
N ASP A 131 -0.80 -9.78 -18.48
CA ASP A 131 0.61 -9.39 -18.49
C ASP A 131 1.34 -9.99 -17.29
N ALA A 132 2.36 -10.80 -17.56
CA ALA A 132 3.15 -11.45 -16.52
C ALA A 132 4.00 -10.50 -15.67
N LYS A 133 4.15 -9.24 -16.07
CA LYS A 133 4.86 -8.20 -15.30
C LYS A 133 3.94 -7.48 -14.32
N VAL A 134 2.63 -7.62 -14.48
CA VAL A 134 1.59 -7.01 -13.66
C VAL A 134 1.00 -8.09 -12.76
N GLY A 135 0.73 -7.79 -11.51
CA GLY A 135 0.10 -8.73 -10.57
C GLY A 135 0.51 -8.50 -9.13
N PHE A 136 0.04 -9.37 -8.26
CA PHE A 136 0.18 -9.19 -6.82
C PHE A 136 1.40 -9.89 -6.23
N GLY A 137 2.01 -9.18 -5.28
CA GLY A 137 3.16 -9.67 -4.54
C GLY A 137 4.39 -9.90 -5.41
N VAL A 138 5.51 -10.10 -4.75
CA VAL A 138 6.79 -10.40 -5.39
C VAL A 138 7.51 -11.53 -4.66
N VAL A 139 8.42 -12.19 -5.35
CA VAL A 139 9.38 -13.11 -4.76
C VAL A 139 10.77 -12.82 -5.32
N GLY A 140 11.78 -12.86 -4.46
CA GLY A 140 13.17 -12.63 -4.83
C GLY A 140 14.11 -13.28 -3.83
N GLU A 141 15.38 -12.92 -3.90
CA GLU A 141 16.42 -13.51 -3.06
C GLU A 141 17.21 -12.46 -2.29
N LEU A 142 17.63 -12.82 -1.08
CA LEU A 142 18.65 -12.10 -0.35
C LEU A 142 20.02 -12.42 -0.94
N PRO A 143 21.00 -11.52 -0.85
CA PRO A 143 22.36 -11.76 -1.35
C PRO A 143 23.04 -12.98 -0.73
N GLY A 144 22.63 -13.39 0.46
CA GLY A 144 23.08 -14.57 1.18
C GLY A 144 22.02 -15.06 2.15
N ALA A 145 22.13 -16.31 2.60
CA ALA A 145 21.24 -16.83 3.64
C ALA A 145 21.48 -16.11 4.97
N VAL A 146 20.40 -15.79 5.67
CA VAL A 146 20.40 -15.08 6.96
C VAL A 146 19.52 -15.85 7.94
N ALA A 147 19.90 -15.92 9.21
CA ALA A 147 19.07 -16.57 10.23
C ALA A 147 17.67 -15.93 10.24
N THR A 148 16.63 -16.77 10.22
CA THR A 148 15.23 -16.34 10.08
C THR A 148 14.83 -15.32 11.14
N VAL A 149 15.23 -15.52 12.39
CA VAL A 149 14.95 -14.57 13.46
C VAL A 149 15.65 -13.23 13.25
N GLU A 150 16.89 -13.23 12.76
CA GLU A 150 17.63 -11.99 12.46
C GLU A 150 17.01 -11.25 11.27
N PHE A 151 16.50 -11.96 10.28
CA PHE A 151 15.77 -11.32 9.20
C PHE A 151 14.46 -10.69 9.69
N MET A 152 13.69 -11.33 10.56
CA MET A 152 12.52 -10.72 11.19
C MET A 152 12.87 -9.49 12.04
N ARG A 153 13.99 -9.50 12.74
CA ARG A 153 14.52 -8.31 13.44
C ARG A 153 14.96 -7.20 12.48
N HIS A 154 15.49 -7.58 11.33
CA HIS A 154 15.81 -6.62 10.27
C HIS A 154 14.53 -5.94 9.74
N ILE A 155 13.46 -6.69 9.49
CA ILE A 155 12.13 -6.14 9.14
C ILE A 155 11.68 -5.12 10.19
N GLN A 156 11.73 -5.46 11.48
CA GLN A 156 11.36 -4.55 12.56
C GLN A 156 12.14 -3.24 12.52
N ARG A 157 13.45 -3.32 12.38
CA ARG A 157 14.31 -2.12 12.34
C ARG A 157 14.08 -1.26 11.11
N THR A 158 13.95 -1.89 9.95
CA THR A 158 13.82 -1.20 8.66
C THR A 158 12.48 -0.48 8.52
N LEU A 159 11.40 -1.12 8.97
CA LEU A 159 10.04 -0.63 8.79
C LEU A 159 9.44 0.01 10.06
N GLY A 160 10.15 -0.01 11.19
CA GLY A 160 9.63 0.48 12.47
C GLY A 160 8.52 -0.39 13.06
N VAL A 161 8.41 -1.65 12.62
CA VAL A 161 7.38 -2.59 13.08
C VAL A 161 7.59 -2.94 14.55
N ARG A 162 6.58 -2.73 15.38
CA ARG A 162 6.67 -3.04 16.82
C ARG A 162 6.60 -4.53 17.11
N VAL A 163 5.73 -5.24 16.41
CA VAL A 163 5.44 -6.67 16.61
C VAL A 163 5.36 -7.34 15.26
N VAL A 164 6.15 -8.39 15.05
CA VAL A 164 5.98 -9.32 13.94
C VAL A 164 5.25 -10.54 14.47
N ARG A 165 4.06 -10.82 13.97
CA ARG A 165 3.36 -12.09 14.23
C ARG A 165 3.84 -13.10 13.22
N HIS A 166 4.20 -14.31 13.61
CA HIS A 166 4.68 -15.30 12.65
C HIS A 166 4.19 -16.72 12.98
N SER A 167 4.13 -17.57 11.94
CA SER A 167 3.91 -19.01 12.09
C SER A 167 5.13 -19.69 12.73
N ASP A 168 5.05 -21.01 12.92
CA ASP A 168 6.26 -21.78 13.20
C ASP A 168 7.33 -21.47 12.15
N ILE A 169 8.59 -21.38 12.59
CA ILE A 169 9.74 -21.17 11.71
C ILE A 169 10.00 -22.47 10.95
N ALA A 170 9.80 -22.42 9.62
CA ALA A 170 9.94 -23.58 8.74
C ALA A 170 11.41 -23.88 8.41
N SER A 171 12.25 -22.85 8.32
CA SER A 171 13.69 -22.96 8.06
C SER A 171 14.47 -22.09 9.04
N PRO A 172 15.63 -22.56 9.58
CA PRO A 172 16.49 -21.74 10.42
C PRO A 172 17.10 -20.55 9.67
N GLU A 173 17.18 -20.60 8.35
CA GLU A 173 17.73 -19.56 7.48
C GLU A 173 16.75 -19.19 6.38
N VAL A 174 16.80 -17.92 5.97
CA VAL A 174 16.03 -17.33 4.88
C VAL A 174 16.99 -16.86 3.78
N ARG A 175 16.69 -17.23 2.56
CA ARG A 175 17.32 -16.70 1.35
C ARG A 175 16.28 -16.24 0.35
N ARG A 176 15.23 -17.04 0.11
CA ARG A 176 14.14 -16.68 -0.80
C ARG A 176 12.98 -16.09 -0.03
N VAL A 177 12.61 -14.85 -0.38
CA VAL A 177 11.60 -14.05 0.31
C VAL A 177 10.46 -13.76 -0.64
N ALA A 178 9.23 -14.04 -0.21
CA ALA A 178 8.02 -13.56 -0.86
C ALA A 178 7.41 -12.41 -0.05
N VAL A 179 6.85 -11.42 -0.73
CA VAL A 179 6.25 -10.22 -0.12
C VAL A 179 4.94 -9.91 -0.82
N CYS A 180 3.90 -9.62 -0.04
CA CYS A 180 2.68 -8.98 -0.50
C CYS A 180 2.24 -7.94 0.54
N THR A 181 2.16 -6.68 0.14
CA THR A 181 1.67 -5.59 0.99
C THR A 181 0.18 -5.77 1.30
N GLY A 182 -0.29 -5.23 2.42
CA GLY A 182 -1.67 -5.34 2.86
C GLY A 182 -2.13 -6.76 3.16
N ALA A 183 -3.40 -7.06 2.92
CA ALA A 183 -4.05 -8.31 3.27
C ALA A 183 -3.75 -9.44 2.27
N GLY A 184 -2.61 -10.11 2.38
CA GLY A 184 -2.12 -11.09 1.42
C GLY A 184 -2.30 -12.57 1.81
N ALA A 185 -3.17 -12.92 2.76
CA ALA A 185 -3.35 -14.30 3.20
C ALA A 185 -3.70 -15.28 2.07
N SER A 186 -4.40 -14.81 1.03
CA SER A 186 -4.77 -15.61 -0.16
C SER A 186 -3.56 -16.10 -0.96
N MET A 187 -2.40 -15.46 -0.82
CA MET A 187 -1.19 -15.75 -1.61
C MET A 187 -0.18 -16.67 -0.92
N ILE A 188 -0.52 -17.21 0.26
CA ILE A 188 0.32 -18.20 0.96
C ILE A 188 0.65 -19.39 0.05
N GLY A 189 -0.33 -19.83 -0.73
CA GLY A 189 -0.15 -20.94 -1.68
C GLY A 189 0.86 -20.63 -2.78
N GLU A 190 0.82 -19.43 -3.33
CA GLU A 190 1.75 -18.90 -4.34
C GLU A 190 3.16 -18.78 -3.77
N ALA A 191 3.31 -18.19 -2.58
CA ALA A 191 4.60 -18.07 -1.90
C ALA A 191 5.24 -19.46 -1.67
N ARG A 192 4.44 -20.44 -1.22
CA ARG A 192 4.88 -21.83 -1.06
C ARG A 192 5.31 -22.46 -2.39
N ARG A 193 4.51 -22.31 -3.47
CA ARG A 193 4.86 -22.82 -4.80
C ARG A 193 6.11 -22.18 -5.38
N ALA A 194 6.34 -20.91 -5.05
CA ALA A 194 7.55 -20.18 -5.43
C ALA A 194 8.80 -20.66 -4.66
N GLY A 195 8.63 -21.51 -3.64
CA GLY A 195 9.71 -22.02 -2.80
C GLY A 195 10.30 -20.96 -1.87
N ALA A 196 9.48 -20.00 -1.42
CA ALA A 196 9.92 -19.01 -0.44
C ALA A 196 10.20 -19.67 0.92
N ASP A 197 11.22 -19.19 1.62
CA ASP A 197 11.54 -19.58 2.99
C ASP A 197 10.66 -18.80 3.98
N ILE A 198 10.36 -17.55 3.63
CA ILE A 198 9.49 -16.66 4.39
C ILE A 198 8.55 -15.89 3.44
N TYR A 199 7.32 -15.70 3.89
CA TYR A 199 6.31 -14.86 3.24
C TYR A 199 5.92 -13.72 4.17
N ILE A 200 6.11 -12.48 3.71
CA ILE A 200 5.82 -11.25 4.44
C ILE A 200 4.53 -10.66 3.91
N THR A 201 3.58 -10.40 4.80
CA THR A 201 2.27 -9.82 4.47
C THR A 201 1.63 -9.19 5.72
N ALA A 202 0.33 -8.89 5.66
CA ALA A 202 -0.45 -8.39 6.79
C ALA A 202 -1.85 -9.00 6.89
N ASP A 203 -2.60 -8.61 7.93
CA ASP A 203 -3.99 -8.99 8.19
C ASP A 203 -4.26 -10.49 8.24
N MET A 204 -3.30 -11.25 8.73
CA MET A 204 -3.41 -12.69 8.88
C MET A 204 -4.36 -13.08 10.01
N LYS A 205 -5.34 -13.93 9.70
CA LYS A 205 -6.23 -14.56 10.69
C LYS A 205 -5.52 -15.74 11.37
N TYR A 206 -6.05 -16.16 12.51
CA TYR A 206 -5.51 -17.29 13.27
C TYR A 206 -5.21 -18.53 12.41
N ASN A 207 -6.17 -18.94 11.58
CA ASN A 207 -6.04 -20.14 10.75
C ASN A 207 -5.01 -19.98 9.63
N ASP A 208 -4.74 -18.76 9.17
CA ASP A 208 -3.79 -18.51 8.10
C ASP A 208 -2.36 -18.86 8.52
N PHE A 209 -2.03 -18.72 9.83
CA PHE A 209 -0.74 -19.13 10.37
C PHE A 209 -0.54 -20.66 10.41
N MET A 210 -1.60 -21.44 10.29
CA MET A 210 -1.55 -22.91 10.22
C MET A 210 -1.41 -23.42 8.80
N THR A 211 -1.83 -22.63 7.80
CA THR A 211 -1.85 -22.99 6.38
C THR A 211 -0.49 -23.40 5.79
N PRO A 212 0.64 -22.79 6.22
CA PRO A 212 1.95 -23.16 5.68
C PRO A 212 2.42 -24.57 6.01
N ASP A 213 1.85 -25.22 7.03
CA ASP A 213 2.16 -26.59 7.46
C ASP A 213 3.67 -26.87 7.54
N LYS A 214 4.40 -25.97 8.21
CA LYS A 214 5.87 -26.01 8.39
C LYS A 214 6.70 -25.98 7.10
N ALA A 215 6.07 -25.73 5.95
CA ALA A 215 6.77 -25.64 4.66
C ALA A 215 7.20 -24.21 4.30
N LEU A 216 6.69 -23.22 5.02
CA LEU A 216 6.93 -21.80 4.79
C LEU A 216 6.75 -21.07 6.12
N THR A 217 7.64 -20.14 6.45
CA THR A 217 7.41 -19.19 7.54
C THR A 217 6.54 -18.05 7.01
N VAL A 218 5.42 -17.76 7.67
CA VAL A 218 4.61 -16.58 7.35
C VAL A 218 4.84 -15.53 8.44
N ALA A 219 5.08 -14.28 8.02
CA ALA A 219 5.29 -13.14 8.88
C ALA A 219 4.28 -12.03 8.57
N ASP A 220 3.43 -11.71 9.53
CA ASP A 220 2.51 -10.58 9.50
C ASP A 220 3.16 -9.38 10.19
N ILE A 221 3.36 -8.33 9.42
CA ILE A 221 4.10 -7.13 9.85
C ILE A 221 3.21 -5.92 10.11
N GLY A 222 1.89 -6.08 9.96
CA GLY A 222 0.91 -5.01 10.07
C GLY A 222 0.61 -4.35 8.71
N HIS A 223 -0.67 -4.03 8.51
CA HIS A 223 -1.19 -3.47 7.26
C HIS A 223 -0.51 -2.13 6.93
N PHE A 224 -0.66 -1.16 7.84
CA PHE A 224 -0.12 0.18 7.67
C PHE A 224 1.40 0.17 7.43
N GLU A 225 2.14 -0.63 8.20
CA GLU A 225 3.61 -0.72 8.09
C GLU A 225 4.03 -1.30 6.74
N SER A 226 3.26 -2.26 6.21
CA SER A 226 3.54 -2.87 4.90
C SER A 226 3.24 -1.91 3.75
N GLU A 227 2.34 -0.93 3.93
CA GLU A 227 1.84 -0.04 2.87
C GLU A 227 2.27 1.42 3.01
N TYR A 228 2.94 1.80 4.09
CA TYR A 228 3.40 3.17 4.27
C TYR A 228 4.31 3.66 3.12
N CYS A 229 4.97 2.75 2.43
CA CYS A 229 5.79 3.05 1.25
C CYS A 229 4.99 3.67 0.08
N ALA A 230 3.65 3.53 0.04
CA ALA A 230 2.79 4.17 -0.95
C ALA A 230 3.02 5.67 -1.03
N ILE A 231 3.15 6.33 0.13
CA ILE A 231 3.40 7.78 0.23
C ILE A 231 4.70 8.16 -0.49
N GLN A 232 5.76 7.36 -0.32
CA GLN A 232 7.04 7.61 -0.98
C GLN A 232 6.96 7.33 -2.47
N ILE A 233 6.31 6.25 -2.90
CA ILE A 233 6.13 5.90 -4.32
C ILE A 233 5.39 7.03 -5.04
N LEU A 234 4.25 7.46 -4.51
CA LEU A 234 3.45 8.55 -5.09
C LEU A 234 4.22 9.87 -5.11
N PHE A 235 4.99 10.16 -4.05
CA PHE A 235 5.84 11.35 -4.00
C PHE A 235 6.91 11.32 -5.09
N ASP A 236 7.60 10.19 -5.28
CA ASP A 236 8.64 10.02 -6.28
C ASP A 236 8.07 10.19 -7.70
N ILE A 237 6.91 9.57 -7.98
CA ILE A 237 6.22 9.67 -9.26
C ILE A 237 5.86 11.13 -9.59
N LEU A 238 5.22 11.81 -8.65
CA LEU A 238 4.76 13.18 -8.87
C LEU A 238 5.91 14.18 -8.95
N SER A 239 6.88 14.10 -8.02
CA SER A 239 8.02 15.03 -7.98
C SER A 239 8.93 14.90 -9.20
N LYS A 240 9.08 13.69 -9.75
CA LYS A 240 9.87 13.46 -10.95
C LYS A 240 9.22 14.03 -12.22
N ASN A 241 7.90 13.99 -12.30
CA ASN A 241 7.15 14.33 -13.51
C ASN A 241 6.52 15.72 -13.48
N LEU A 242 6.26 16.29 -12.30
CA LEU A 242 5.53 17.55 -12.09
C LEU A 242 6.35 18.54 -11.26
N ILE A 243 7.46 19.04 -11.81
CA ILE A 243 8.48 19.85 -11.11
C ILE A 243 7.90 21.13 -10.48
N THR A 244 6.84 21.69 -11.04
CA THR A 244 6.22 22.95 -10.57
C THR A 244 4.99 22.72 -9.67
N PHE A 245 4.60 21.48 -9.46
CA PHE A 245 3.45 21.14 -8.63
C PHE A 245 3.88 20.82 -7.19
N ALA A 246 3.22 21.46 -6.22
CA ALA A 246 3.55 21.26 -4.81
C ALA A 246 2.96 19.95 -4.30
N VAL A 247 3.81 19.06 -3.81
CA VAL A 247 3.42 17.79 -3.20
C VAL A 247 3.97 17.69 -1.79
N ARG A 248 3.12 17.32 -0.84
CA ARG A 248 3.47 17.17 0.57
C ARG A 248 3.07 15.77 1.07
N LYS A 249 3.90 15.17 1.89
CA LYS A 249 3.57 13.95 2.63
C LYS A 249 2.85 14.34 3.92
N SER A 250 1.77 13.65 4.24
CA SER A 250 1.00 13.90 5.45
C SER A 250 1.78 13.51 6.71
N GLU A 251 1.77 14.38 7.70
CA GLU A 251 2.25 14.13 9.06
C GLU A 251 1.16 13.50 9.95
N SER A 252 -0.09 13.57 9.49
CA SER A 252 -1.27 13.00 10.16
C SER A 252 -1.62 11.60 9.70
N SER A 253 -0.97 11.09 8.64
CA SER A 253 -1.14 9.70 8.20
C SER A 253 -0.46 8.77 9.19
N ARG A 254 -1.25 8.14 10.06
CA ARG A 254 -0.77 7.33 11.19
C ARG A 254 -1.43 5.96 11.20
N ASN A 255 -0.68 4.97 11.72
CA ASN A 255 -1.24 3.65 11.97
C ASN A 255 -2.42 3.73 12.98
N PRO A 256 -3.63 3.29 12.59
CA PRO A 256 -4.77 3.25 13.51
C PRO A 256 -4.64 2.15 14.57
N VAL A 257 -3.75 1.16 14.35
CA VAL A 257 -3.53 0.05 15.27
C VAL A 257 -2.53 0.45 16.35
N ASN A 258 -2.94 0.32 17.61
CA ASN A 258 -2.09 0.60 18.76
C ASN A 258 -1.71 -0.70 19.46
N TYR A 259 -0.45 -0.79 19.90
CA TYR A 259 0.09 -1.95 20.61
C TYR A 259 0.36 -1.58 22.07
N LEU A 260 -0.24 -2.34 22.99
CA LEU A 260 0.13 -2.31 24.39
C LEU A 260 1.20 -3.40 24.61
N VAL A 261 2.45 -3.01 24.87
CA VAL A 261 3.62 -3.89 25.07
C VAL A 261 4.31 -3.55 26.38
#